data_d939b1b4c0ce4af546a86f91e33ccd3e
#
_entry.id   d939b1b4c0ce4af546a86f91e33ccd3e
#
_cell.length_a   1.000
_cell.length_b   1.000
_cell.length_c   1.000
_cell.angle_alpha   90.00
_cell.angle_beta   90.00
_cell.angle_gamma   90.00
#
_symmetry.space_group_name_H-M   'P 1'
#
loop_
_entity.id
_entity.type
_entity.pdbx_description
1 polymer ?
#
loop_
_entity_poly.entity_id
_entity_poly.type
_entity_poly.pdbx_seq_one_letter_code
_entity_poly.pdbx_strand_id
1 'polypeptide(L)'
;MAIAIIAVLGTLLGAFVAGAMQHLISLSARRDRDRQALAAAVASVLGAATDYRRHQYLKHVVRGTGEAESLELQAGRFEALCGVTKAVTALTLATDNATLLRLATALVDASSEIKNHAHDDRPAIDASEDRARRAHDAFQSAAAQHLRQFRR
;
A
#
# COMPACT_ATOMS: atom_id res chain seq x y z
N MET A 1 -41.18 -43.11 22.55
CA MET A 1 -41.20 -42.31 21.28
C MET A 1 -40.88 -40.83 21.54
N ALA A 2 -41.44 -40.13 22.49
CA ALA A 2 -41.16 -38.70 22.76
C ALA A 2 -39.69 -38.37 23.05
N ILE A 3 -38.98 -39.22 23.83
CA ILE A 3 -37.58 -38.98 24.18
C ILE A 3 -36.65 -39.03 22.96
N ALA A 4 -36.91 -39.90 21.98
CA ALA A 4 -36.09 -40.01 20.77
C ALA A 4 -36.27 -38.76 19.86
N ILE A 5 -37.47 -38.19 19.82
CA ILE A 5 -37.74 -36.95 19.05
C ILE A 5 -37.02 -35.76 19.68
N ILE A 6 -37.00 -35.64 21.01
CA ILE A 6 -36.29 -34.58 21.73
C ILE A 6 -34.77 -34.66 21.51
N ALA A 7 -34.22 -35.88 21.52
CA ALA A 7 -32.80 -36.08 21.28
C ALA A 7 -32.38 -35.65 19.84
N VAL A 8 -33.21 -36.05 18.85
CA VAL A 8 -32.95 -35.67 17.44
C VAL A 8 -33.07 -34.15 17.22
N LEU A 9 -34.06 -33.52 17.82
CA LEU A 9 -34.22 -32.06 17.75
C LEU A 9 -33.06 -31.33 18.44
N GLY A 10 -32.57 -31.84 19.57
CA GLY A 10 -31.45 -31.26 20.28
C GLY A 10 -30.15 -31.33 19.47
N THR A 11 -29.87 -32.48 18.81
CA THR A 11 -28.69 -32.62 17.95
C THR A 11 -28.75 -31.74 16.69
N LEU A 12 -29.92 -31.60 16.06
CA LEU A 12 -30.12 -30.73 14.92
C LEU A 12 -29.94 -29.24 15.28
N LEU A 13 -30.49 -28.80 16.41
CA LEU A 13 -30.31 -27.45 16.93
C LEU A 13 -28.82 -27.18 17.26
N GLY A 14 -28.17 -28.10 17.92
CA GLY A 14 -26.74 -28.00 18.24
C GLY A 14 -25.86 -27.90 17.01
N ALA A 15 -26.14 -28.73 15.99
CA ALA A 15 -25.40 -28.67 14.71
C ALA A 15 -25.63 -27.36 13.96
N PHE A 16 -26.86 -26.84 13.98
CA PHE A 16 -27.19 -25.56 13.34
C PHE A 16 -26.48 -24.37 14.02
N VAL A 17 -26.50 -24.32 15.35
CA VAL A 17 -25.81 -23.29 16.13
C VAL A 17 -24.29 -23.34 15.91
N ALA A 18 -23.71 -24.53 15.94
CA ALA A 18 -22.29 -24.73 15.68
C ALA A 18 -21.90 -24.30 14.26
N GLY A 19 -22.70 -24.66 13.26
CA GLY A 19 -22.48 -24.26 11.86
C GLY A 19 -22.59 -22.75 11.66
N ALA A 20 -23.57 -22.09 12.26
CA ALA A 20 -23.77 -20.65 12.22
C ALA A 20 -22.58 -19.91 12.88
N MET A 21 -22.14 -20.40 14.04
CA MET A 21 -20.99 -19.85 14.76
C MET A 21 -19.70 -19.97 13.94
N GLN A 22 -19.45 -21.14 13.33
CA GLN A 22 -18.29 -21.39 12.47
C GLN A 22 -18.31 -20.50 11.22
N HIS A 23 -19.48 -20.24 10.65
CA HIS A 23 -19.64 -19.34 9.53
C HIS A 23 -19.28 -17.89 9.90
N LEU A 24 -19.76 -17.40 11.04
CA LEU A 24 -19.45 -16.04 11.54
C LEU A 24 -17.95 -15.88 11.83
N ILE A 25 -17.31 -16.89 12.46
CA ILE A 25 -15.86 -16.88 12.69
C ILE A 25 -15.09 -16.85 11.37
N SER A 26 -15.52 -17.59 10.36
CA SER A 26 -14.86 -17.62 9.06
C SER A 26 -14.97 -16.29 8.32
N LEU A 27 -16.10 -15.59 8.45
CA LEU A 27 -16.30 -14.26 7.86
C LEU A 27 -15.41 -13.20 8.53
N SER A 28 -15.30 -13.21 9.86
CA SER A 28 -14.40 -12.29 10.58
C SER A 28 -12.96 -12.52 10.22
N ALA A 29 -12.52 -13.79 10.15
CA ALA A 29 -11.16 -14.14 9.76
C ALA A 29 -10.82 -13.77 8.29
N ARG A 30 -11.78 -13.77 7.38
CA ARG A 30 -11.60 -13.25 6.01
C ARG A 30 -11.41 -11.73 6.02
N ARG A 31 -12.29 -10.99 6.69
CA ARG A 31 -12.19 -9.52 6.81
C ARG A 31 -10.86 -9.08 7.41
N ASP A 32 -10.37 -9.78 8.43
CA ASP A 32 -9.09 -9.48 9.06
C ASP A 32 -7.92 -9.73 8.11
N ARG A 33 -7.96 -10.80 7.31
CA ARG A 33 -6.96 -11.07 6.27
C ARG A 33 -6.96 -10.00 5.19
N ASP A 34 -8.12 -9.62 4.67
CA ASP A 34 -8.24 -8.61 3.63
C ASP A 34 -7.73 -7.26 4.13
N ARG A 35 -8.04 -6.89 5.37
CA ARG A 35 -7.53 -5.70 6.02
C ARG A 35 -6.01 -5.73 6.19
N GLN A 36 -5.44 -6.87 6.60
CA GLN A 36 -3.99 -7.04 6.74
C GLN A 36 -3.29 -6.95 5.39
N ALA A 37 -3.86 -7.58 4.35
CA ALA A 37 -3.35 -7.51 2.99
C ALA A 37 -3.33 -6.06 2.47
N LEU A 38 -4.42 -5.32 2.68
CA LEU A 38 -4.50 -3.90 2.31
C LEU A 38 -3.48 -3.06 3.09
N ALA A 39 -3.35 -3.26 4.39
CA ALA A 39 -2.38 -2.53 5.22
C ALA A 39 -0.93 -2.79 4.77
N ALA A 40 -0.61 -4.04 4.43
CA ALA A 40 0.70 -4.43 3.90
C ALA A 40 0.96 -3.78 2.53
N ALA A 41 -0.04 -3.77 1.63
CA ALA A 41 0.07 -3.14 0.32
C ALA A 41 0.28 -1.62 0.43
N VAL A 42 -0.47 -0.95 1.32
CA VAL A 42 -0.29 0.50 1.61
C VAL A 42 1.12 0.78 2.12
N ALA A 43 1.61 0.01 3.10
CA ALA A 43 2.96 0.17 3.64
C ALA A 43 4.03 -0.05 2.55
N SER A 44 3.82 -1.02 1.67
CA SER A 44 4.71 -1.30 0.53
C SER A 44 4.78 -0.10 -0.43
N VAL A 45 3.63 0.52 -0.77
CA VAL A 45 3.62 1.72 -1.64
C VAL A 45 4.36 2.89 -1.00
N LEU A 46 4.11 3.16 0.29
CA LEU A 46 4.78 4.26 1.02
C LEU A 46 6.30 4.04 1.10
N GLY A 47 6.73 2.82 1.39
CA GLY A 47 8.15 2.45 1.44
C GLY A 47 8.80 2.59 0.06
N ALA A 48 8.23 1.95 -0.96
CA ALA A 48 8.77 1.98 -2.32
C ALA A 48 8.86 3.40 -2.91
N ALA A 49 7.84 4.26 -2.67
CA ALA A 49 7.87 5.65 -3.08
C ALA A 49 8.96 6.45 -2.36
N THR A 50 9.23 6.15 -1.10
CA THR A 50 10.30 6.78 -0.32
C THR A 50 11.67 6.39 -0.83
N ASP A 51 11.89 5.09 -1.09
CA ASP A 51 13.15 4.59 -1.66
C ASP A 51 13.40 5.16 -3.06
N TYR A 52 12.35 5.22 -3.89
CA TYR A 52 12.44 5.79 -5.23
C TYR A 52 12.84 7.28 -5.18
N ARG A 53 12.22 8.10 -4.30
CA ARG A 53 12.60 9.51 -4.09
C ARG A 53 14.05 9.65 -3.66
N ARG A 54 14.50 8.83 -2.71
CA ARG A 54 15.89 8.81 -2.26
C ARG A 54 16.85 8.60 -3.42
N HIS A 55 16.59 7.63 -4.31
CA HIS A 55 17.44 7.37 -5.47
C HIS A 55 17.40 8.52 -6.50
N GLN A 56 16.26 9.18 -6.69
CA GLN A 56 16.19 10.36 -7.54
C GLN A 56 17.01 11.52 -6.97
N TYR A 57 16.94 11.77 -5.68
CA TYR A 57 17.74 12.78 -5.00
C TYR A 57 19.26 12.50 -5.10
N LEU A 58 19.69 11.28 -4.85
CA LEU A 58 21.08 10.87 -4.97
C LEU A 58 21.63 11.10 -6.37
N LYS A 59 20.84 10.88 -7.41
CA LYS A 59 21.20 11.19 -8.79
C LYS A 59 21.54 12.68 -8.97
N HIS A 60 20.77 13.60 -8.38
CA HIS A 60 21.07 15.04 -8.45
C HIS A 60 22.33 15.41 -7.68
N VAL A 61 22.55 14.80 -6.52
CA VAL A 61 23.77 15.01 -5.73
C VAL A 61 25.02 14.59 -6.53
N VAL A 62 25.03 13.37 -7.09
CA VAL A 62 26.16 12.86 -7.88
C VAL A 62 26.41 13.70 -9.12
N ARG A 63 25.35 14.12 -9.85
CA ARG A 63 25.51 15.02 -11.00
C ARG A 63 26.09 16.39 -10.62
N GLY A 64 25.77 16.87 -9.42
CA GLY A 64 26.33 18.12 -8.88
C GLY A 64 27.83 18.05 -8.57
N THR A 65 28.40 16.87 -8.37
CA THR A 65 29.87 16.69 -8.19
C THR A 65 30.64 16.64 -9.50
N GLY A 66 29.95 16.56 -10.64
CA GLY A 66 30.58 16.37 -11.96
C GLY A 66 31.08 14.94 -12.21
N GLU A 67 30.81 14.01 -11.30
CA GLU A 67 31.17 12.60 -11.46
C GLU A 67 30.15 11.84 -12.31
N ALA A 68 30.62 10.82 -13.03
CA ALA A 68 29.73 9.92 -13.75
C ALA A 68 28.96 9.04 -12.76
N GLU A 69 27.66 8.85 -13.01
CA GLU A 69 26.81 7.96 -12.21
C GLU A 69 27.33 6.51 -12.30
N SER A 70 27.62 5.89 -11.16
CA SER A 70 28.10 4.51 -11.10
C SER A 70 27.00 3.52 -11.54
N LEU A 71 27.42 2.34 -12.06
CA LEU A 71 26.49 1.26 -12.42
C LEU A 71 25.66 0.81 -11.21
N GLU A 72 26.22 0.84 -10.01
CA GLU A 72 25.52 0.47 -8.77
C GLU A 72 24.36 1.45 -8.45
N LEU A 73 24.60 2.76 -8.59
CA LEU A 73 23.54 3.77 -8.42
C LEU A 73 22.45 3.64 -9.48
N GLN A 74 22.81 3.31 -10.72
CA GLN A 74 21.84 3.05 -11.79
C GLN A 74 21.01 1.81 -11.48
N ALA A 75 21.64 0.71 -11.07
CA ALA A 75 20.96 -0.53 -10.69
C ALA A 75 20.00 -0.31 -9.51
N GLY A 76 20.45 0.38 -8.45
CA GLY A 76 19.61 0.71 -7.30
C GLY A 76 18.37 1.55 -7.67
N ARG A 77 18.51 2.50 -8.60
CA ARG A 77 17.38 3.28 -9.12
C ARG A 77 16.40 2.42 -9.91
N PHE A 78 16.89 1.49 -10.72
CA PHE A 78 16.05 0.53 -11.45
C PHE A 78 15.30 -0.40 -10.49
N GLU A 79 15.95 -0.88 -9.47
CA GLU A 79 15.36 -1.71 -8.43
C GLU A 79 14.27 -0.96 -7.66
N ALA A 80 14.53 0.30 -7.28
CA ALA A 80 13.52 1.16 -6.64
C ALA A 80 12.30 1.38 -7.53
N LEU A 81 12.47 1.58 -8.85
CA LEU A 81 11.38 1.71 -9.81
C LEU A 81 10.57 0.39 -9.91
N CYS A 82 11.24 -0.75 -9.97
CA CYS A 82 10.59 -2.06 -9.94
C CYS A 82 9.82 -2.27 -8.63
N GLY A 83 10.37 -1.81 -7.50
CA GLY A 83 9.72 -1.83 -6.20
C GLY A 83 8.41 -1.05 -6.20
N VAL A 84 8.38 0.16 -6.77
CA VAL A 84 7.17 0.97 -6.93
C VAL A 84 6.12 0.24 -7.77
N THR A 85 6.51 -0.33 -8.90
CA THR A 85 5.60 -1.07 -9.78
C THR A 85 4.96 -2.25 -9.07
N LYS A 86 5.78 -3.05 -8.35
CA LYS A 86 5.30 -4.20 -7.56
C LYS A 86 4.32 -3.75 -6.46
N ALA A 87 4.66 -2.68 -5.75
CA ALA A 87 3.84 -2.17 -4.65
C ALA A 87 2.49 -1.63 -5.14
N VAL A 88 2.45 -0.87 -6.24
CA VAL A 88 1.21 -0.38 -6.84
C VAL A 88 0.35 -1.54 -7.35
N THR A 89 0.95 -2.55 -7.96
CA THR A 89 0.25 -3.76 -8.38
C THR A 89 -0.37 -4.48 -7.19
N ALA A 90 0.38 -4.67 -6.11
CA ALA A 90 -0.13 -5.28 -4.89
C ALA A 90 -1.31 -4.49 -4.29
N LEU A 91 -1.25 -3.16 -4.30
CA LEU A 91 -2.35 -2.31 -3.87
C LEU A 91 -3.59 -2.47 -4.75
N THR A 92 -3.42 -2.51 -6.07
CA THR A 92 -4.53 -2.71 -7.02
C THR A 92 -5.21 -4.06 -6.84
N LEU A 93 -4.46 -5.10 -6.45
CA LEU A 93 -5.02 -6.41 -6.13
C LEU A 93 -5.68 -6.48 -4.75
N ALA A 94 -5.28 -5.60 -3.82
CA ALA A 94 -5.79 -5.58 -2.44
C ALA A 94 -7.03 -4.70 -2.25
N THR A 95 -7.35 -3.79 -3.19
CA THR A 95 -8.49 -2.87 -3.07
C THR A 95 -8.97 -2.38 -4.43
N ASP A 96 -10.27 -2.17 -4.53
CA ASP A 96 -10.96 -1.48 -5.64
C ASP A 96 -11.29 -0.01 -5.30
N ASN A 97 -10.82 0.51 -4.16
CA ASN A 97 -11.04 1.89 -3.73
C ASN A 97 -10.35 2.88 -4.68
N ALA A 98 -11.12 3.45 -5.61
CA ALA A 98 -10.65 4.38 -6.63
C ALA A 98 -9.89 5.60 -6.05
N THR A 99 -10.28 6.07 -4.85
CA THR A 99 -9.59 7.20 -4.20
C THR A 99 -8.19 6.80 -3.75
N LEU A 100 -8.02 5.63 -3.15
CA LEU A 100 -6.70 5.15 -2.74
C LEU A 100 -5.80 4.89 -3.95
N LEU A 101 -6.33 4.27 -5.01
CA LEU A 101 -5.57 4.01 -6.23
C LEU A 101 -5.13 5.31 -6.90
N ARG A 102 -6.01 6.31 -7.00
CA ARG A 102 -5.68 7.63 -7.55
C ARG A 102 -4.61 8.35 -6.72
N LEU A 103 -4.69 8.28 -5.38
CA LEU A 103 -3.69 8.92 -4.51
C LEU A 103 -2.34 8.21 -4.56
N ALA A 104 -2.32 6.88 -4.70
CA ALA A 104 -1.09 6.12 -4.91
C ALA A 104 -0.42 6.51 -6.24
N THR A 105 -1.19 6.64 -7.33
CA THR A 105 -0.68 7.12 -8.61
C THR A 105 -0.11 8.53 -8.48
N ALA A 106 -0.84 9.46 -7.84
CA ALA A 106 -0.37 10.83 -7.63
C ALA A 106 0.93 10.89 -6.81
N LEU A 107 1.10 10.00 -5.81
CA LEU A 107 2.34 9.87 -5.04
C LEU A 107 3.51 9.42 -5.93
N VAL A 108 3.28 8.41 -6.79
CA VAL A 108 4.30 7.90 -7.71
C VAL A 108 4.69 8.96 -8.73
N ASP A 109 3.72 9.65 -9.32
CA ASP A 109 3.95 10.72 -10.29
C ASP A 109 4.75 11.87 -9.68
N ALA A 110 4.35 12.36 -8.51
CA ALA A 110 5.07 13.40 -7.79
C ALA A 110 6.50 12.96 -7.43
N SER A 111 6.70 11.70 -7.03
CA SER A 111 8.03 11.15 -6.75
C SER A 111 8.89 11.05 -8.01
N SER A 112 8.29 10.79 -9.17
CA SER A 112 9.00 10.68 -10.43
C SER A 112 9.35 12.04 -11.05
N GLU A 113 8.62 13.09 -10.71
CA GLU A 113 8.84 14.44 -11.24
C GLU A 113 10.20 15.02 -10.86
N ILE A 114 10.73 14.64 -9.69
CA ILE A 114 12.04 15.06 -9.20
C ILE A 114 13.15 14.83 -10.24
N LYS A 115 13.07 13.75 -11.01
CA LYS A 115 14.07 13.41 -12.05
C LYS A 115 14.16 14.41 -13.23
N ASN A 116 13.10 15.21 -13.43
CA ASN A 116 12.93 16.05 -14.61
C ASN A 116 13.63 17.40 -14.50
N HIS A 117 14.11 17.76 -13.31
CA HIS A 117 14.80 19.03 -13.07
C HIS A 117 16.28 18.95 -13.38
N ALA A 118 16.86 20.08 -13.79
CA ALA A 118 18.32 20.20 -13.89
C ALA A 118 18.95 20.09 -12.49
N HIS A 119 20.17 19.55 -12.40
CA HIS A 119 20.84 19.30 -11.13
C HIS A 119 21.19 20.58 -10.35
N ASP A 120 21.32 21.70 -11.04
CA ASP A 120 21.60 23.04 -10.52
C ASP A 120 20.36 23.83 -10.15
N ASP A 121 19.15 23.39 -10.56
CA ASP A 121 17.87 24.02 -10.19
C ASP A 121 17.36 23.53 -8.83
N ARG A 122 18.10 23.88 -7.77
CA ARG A 122 17.75 23.51 -6.39
C ARG A 122 16.34 23.91 -6.00
N PRO A 123 15.85 25.15 -6.30
CA PRO A 123 14.47 25.52 -5.94
C PRO A 123 13.42 24.63 -6.57
N ALA A 124 13.59 24.21 -7.84
CA ALA A 124 12.64 23.31 -8.49
C ALA A 124 12.68 21.88 -7.94
N ILE A 125 13.89 21.39 -7.59
CA ILE A 125 14.07 20.10 -6.93
C ILE A 125 13.36 20.10 -5.57
N ASP A 126 13.61 21.11 -4.73
CA ASP A 126 13.01 21.24 -3.39
C ASP A 126 11.47 21.36 -3.48
N ALA A 127 10.96 22.14 -4.42
CA ALA A 127 9.51 22.26 -4.66
C ALA A 127 8.87 20.92 -5.10
N SER A 128 9.57 20.12 -5.89
CA SER A 128 9.10 18.79 -6.31
C SER A 128 9.14 17.79 -5.15
N GLU A 129 10.17 17.85 -4.30
CA GLU A 129 10.24 17.03 -3.10
C GLU A 129 9.10 17.35 -2.13
N ASP A 130 8.78 18.64 -1.93
CA ASP A 130 7.64 19.05 -1.11
C ASP A 130 6.30 18.59 -1.70
N ARG A 131 6.13 18.59 -3.02
CA ARG A 131 4.94 17.99 -3.67
C ARG A 131 4.84 16.49 -3.38
N ALA A 132 5.95 15.78 -3.51
CA ALA A 132 5.99 14.34 -3.24
C ALA A 132 5.70 14.02 -1.76
N ARG A 133 6.19 14.84 -0.81
CA ARG A 133 5.86 14.71 0.61
C ARG A 133 4.36 14.93 0.86
N ARG A 134 3.77 15.99 0.30
CA ARG A 134 2.32 16.24 0.43
C ARG A 134 1.48 15.11 -0.17
N ALA A 135 1.88 14.55 -1.30
CA ALA A 135 1.20 13.40 -1.90
C ALA A 135 1.32 12.15 -1.01
N HIS A 136 2.48 11.93 -0.38
CA HIS A 136 2.71 10.87 0.58
C HIS A 136 1.76 10.97 1.78
N ASP A 137 1.68 12.16 2.40
CA ASP A 137 0.83 12.40 3.56
C ASP A 137 -0.66 12.25 3.21
N ALA A 138 -1.07 12.72 2.04
CA ALA A 138 -2.44 12.57 1.55
C ALA A 138 -2.83 11.10 1.35
N PHE A 139 -1.96 10.30 0.72
CA PHE A 139 -2.18 8.86 0.54
C PHE A 139 -2.21 8.12 1.89
N GLN A 140 -1.25 8.39 2.77
CA GLN A 140 -1.17 7.80 4.11
C GLN A 140 -2.44 8.10 4.93
N SER A 141 -2.89 9.36 4.92
CA SER A 141 -4.08 9.79 5.66
C SER A 141 -5.35 9.12 5.14
N ALA A 142 -5.53 9.06 3.83
CA ALA A 142 -6.67 8.39 3.20
C ALA A 142 -6.67 6.88 3.48
N ALA A 143 -5.50 6.23 3.40
CA ALA A 143 -5.37 4.81 3.71
C ALA A 143 -5.67 4.52 5.19
N ALA A 144 -5.18 5.34 6.12
CA ALA A 144 -5.48 5.20 7.53
C ALA A 144 -6.98 5.40 7.82
N GLN A 145 -7.64 6.33 7.13
CA GLN A 145 -9.09 6.53 7.25
C GLN A 145 -9.86 5.31 6.72
N HIS A 146 -9.49 4.79 5.56
CA HIS A 146 -10.12 3.63 4.97
C HIS A 146 -9.96 2.37 5.84
N LEU A 147 -8.76 2.10 6.34
CA LEU A 147 -8.49 0.98 7.25
C LEU A 147 -9.28 1.05 8.58
N ARG A 148 -9.61 2.26 9.07
CA ARG A 148 -10.48 2.43 10.25
C ARG A 148 -11.93 2.04 9.98
N GLN A 149 -12.43 2.17 8.76
CA GLN A 149 -13.79 1.79 8.38
C GLN A 149 -14.03 0.27 8.48
N PHE A 150 -12.99 -0.54 8.29
CA PHE A 150 -13.06 -2.00 8.49
C PHE A 150 -13.24 -2.42 9.97
N ARG A 151 -13.08 -1.49 10.91
CA ARG A 151 -13.28 -1.78 12.36
C ARG A 151 -14.73 -1.64 12.82
N ARG A 152 -15.59 -1.09 11.99
CA ARG A 152 -17.02 -0.90 12.30
C ARG A 152 -17.87 -1.95 11.58
#